data_5407977629e1dcc661bf6de184303130
#
_entry.id   5407977629e1dcc661bf6de184303130
#
_cell.length_a   1.000
_cell.length_b   1.000
_cell.length_c   1.000
_cell.angle_alpha   90.00
_cell.angle_beta   90.00
_cell.angle_gamma   90.00
#
_symmetry.space_group_name_H-M   'P 1'
#
loop_
_entity.id
_entity.type
_entity.pdbx_description
1 polymer ?
#
loop_
_entity_poly.entity_id
_entity_poly.type
_entity_poly.pdbx_seq_one_letter_code
_entity_poly.pdbx_strand_id
1 'polypeptide(L)'
;MKLFKIFKSELKSIYQNKIKLAATAAVIVIPLSYSLFYLKAYWDPYGNLKNYNIAVVNKDKGTSAEGKSYNYGNDIVNNLKDKNDVGFKFVSEEEATKGIANDKYFAEIQIPEDFSQKIASAKDGKAIAPKIIYLSNNKKNYIGTKISDAIKNEFVDEIKKSISGEYGAIAFDSIYEMKDGMKDASNGTEKLYDGTSKLKDGSQSLNTGL
;
A
#
# COMPACT_ATOMS: atom_id res chain seq x y z
N MET A 1 31.00 10.07 -55.14
CA MET A 1 31.28 11.50 -55.24
C MET A 1 30.13 12.37 -55.78
N LYS A 2 29.23 11.90 -56.66
CA LYS A 2 28.09 12.69 -57.19
C LYS A 2 27.04 13.07 -56.12
N LEU A 3 26.65 12.13 -55.24
CA LEU A 3 25.64 12.35 -54.19
C LEU A 3 26.04 13.48 -53.23
N PHE A 4 27.30 13.54 -52.82
CA PHE A 4 27.79 14.56 -51.90
C PHE A 4 27.79 15.96 -52.51
N LYS A 5 28.05 16.05 -53.83
CA LYS A 5 27.96 17.33 -54.56
C LYS A 5 26.51 17.82 -54.67
N ILE A 6 25.57 16.91 -54.94
CA ILE A 6 24.12 17.21 -54.99
C ILE A 6 23.66 17.71 -53.63
N PHE A 7 23.98 16.98 -52.55
CA PHE A 7 23.61 17.35 -51.17
C PHE A 7 24.13 18.76 -50.80
N LYS A 8 25.40 19.05 -51.11
CA LYS A 8 26.01 20.38 -50.85
C LYS A 8 25.33 21.48 -51.66
N SER A 9 24.93 21.20 -52.91
CA SER A 9 24.21 22.13 -53.78
C SER A 9 22.83 22.44 -53.24
N GLU A 10 22.09 21.41 -52.78
CA GLU A 10 20.76 21.58 -52.22
C GLU A 10 20.78 22.35 -50.88
N LEU A 11 21.73 22.05 -50.01
CA LEU A 11 21.93 22.80 -48.76
C LEU A 11 22.20 24.30 -49.05
N LYS A 12 23.04 24.59 -50.04
CA LYS A 12 23.31 25.97 -50.44
C LYS A 12 22.07 26.67 -50.99
N SER A 13 21.26 25.97 -51.80
CA SER A 13 19.99 26.48 -52.35
C SER A 13 18.99 26.81 -51.24
N ILE A 14 18.86 25.94 -50.21
CA ILE A 14 18.00 26.18 -49.05
C ILE A 14 18.47 27.42 -48.29
N TYR A 15 19.78 27.55 -48.02
CA TYR A 15 20.33 28.65 -47.22
C TYR A 15 20.22 30.01 -47.95
N GLN A 16 20.32 30.02 -49.28
CA GLN A 16 20.21 31.24 -50.07
C GLN A 16 18.77 31.73 -50.30
N ASN A 17 17.78 30.87 -50.09
CA ASN A 17 16.37 31.21 -50.26
C ASN A 17 15.64 31.25 -48.93
N LYS A 18 15.26 32.47 -48.48
CA LYS A 18 14.58 32.64 -47.16
C LYS A 18 13.30 31.83 -47.02
N ILE A 19 12.55 31.64 -48.10
CA ILE A 19 11.30 30.87 -48.08
C ILE A 19 11.61 29.37 -47.91
N LYS A 20 12.59 28.85 -48.67
CA LYS A 20 13.04 27.46 -48.54
C LYS A 20 13.61 27.19 -47.14
N LEU A 21 14.38 28.13 -46.60
CA LEU A 21 14.96 28.04 -45.25
C LEU A 21 13.85 27.99 -44.20
N ALA A 22 12.87 28.90 -44.29
CA ALA A 22 11.74 28.92 -43.38
C ALA A 22 10.89 27.64 -43.46
N ALA A 23 10.61 27.15 -44.67
CA ALA A 23 9.88 25.90 -44.88
C ALA A 23 10.62 24.68 -44.30
N THR A 24 11.94 24.60 -44.55
CA THR A 24 12.77 23.51 -44.01
C THR A 24 12.82 23.57 -42.47
N ALA A 25 13.01 24.78 -41.93
CA ALA A 25 13.00 24.99 -40.48
C ALA A 25 11.65 24.60 -39.88
N ALA A 26 10.53 24.96 -40.49
CA ALA A 26 9.19 24.59 -40.02
C ALA A 26 8.99 23.06 -40.01
N VAL A 27 9.41 22.37 -41.08
CA VAL A 27 9.31 20.88 -41.13
C VAL A 27 10.12 20.19 -40.03
N ILE A 28 11.22 20.78 -39.61
CA ILE A 28 12.05 20.23 -38.51
C ILE A 28 11.51 20.66 -37.14
N VAL A 29 11.22 21.95 -36.96
CA VAL A 29 10.88 22.52 -35.66
C VAL A 29 9.48 22.10 -35.18
N ILE A 30 8.50 22.02 -36.11
CA ILE A 30 7.12 21.66 -35.73
C ILE A 30 7.04 20.26 -35.12
N PRO A 31 7.58 19.18 -35.73
CA PRO A 31 7.56 17.85 -35.12
C PRO A 31 8.39 17.78 -33.83
N LEU A 32 9.53 18.46 -33.77
CA LEU A 32 10.36 18.53 -32.56
C LEU A 32 9.62 19.21 -31.41
N SER A 33 8.97 20.34 -31.69
CA SER A 33 8.18 21.07 -30.70
C SER A 33 7.01 20.20 -30.20
N TYR A 34 6.29 19.58 -31.12
CA TYR A 34 5.22 18.67 -30.79
C TYR A 34 5.71 17.54 -29.89
N SER A 35 6.80 16.88 -30.25
CA SER A 35 7.42 15.82 -29.45
C SER A 35 7.87 16.32 -28.08
N LEU A 36 8.45 17.52 -28.00
CA LEU A 36 8.89 18.13 -26.75
C LEU A 36 7.71 18.43 -25.82
N PHE A 37 6.64 19.04 -26.35
CA PHE A 37 5.43 19.33 -25.58
C PHE A 37 4.73 18.05 -25.15
N TYR A 38 4.65 17.06 -26.05
CA TYR A 38 4.08 15.76 -25.75
C TYR A 38 4.90 15.05 -24.66
N LEU A 39 6.23 14.95 -24.81
CA LEU A 39 7.09 14.37 -23.78
C LEU A 39 6.95 15.12 -22.46
N LYS A 40 6.96 16.45 -22.45
CA LYS A 40 6.81 17.24 -21.22
C LYS A 40 5.46 17.00 -20.54
N ALA A 41 4.39 16.88 -21.32
CA ALA A 41 3.05 16.60 -20.78
C ALA A 41 2.92 15.20 -20.20
N TYR A 42 3.68 14.24 -20.72
CA TYR A 42 3.60 12.81 -20.32
C TYR A 42 4.85 12.32 -19.59
N TRP A 43 5.86 13.16 -19.40
CA TRP A 43 7.14 12.79 -18.79
C TRP A 43 6.99 12.36 -17.35
N ASP A 44 6.11 13.01 -16.63
CA ASP A 44 5.85 12.71 -15.23
C ASP A 44 4.34 12.78 -14.91
N PRO A 45 3.56 11.77 -15.34
CA PRO A 45 2.15 11.68 -14.96
C PRO A 45 1.97 11.48 -13.44
N TYR A 46 3.03 11.09 -12.74
CA TYR A 46 3.02 10.81 -11.30
C TYR A 46 3.44 12.02 -10.45
N GLY A 47 4.13 13.03 -11.00
CA GLY A 47 4.58 14.23 -10.28
C GLY A 47 3.44 15.14 -9.77
N ASN A 48 2.21 14.86 -10.18
CA ASN A 48 1.02 15.63 -9.82
C ASN A 48 -0.08 14.81 -9.15
N LEU A 49 0.25 13.68 -8.50
CA LEU A 49 -0.73 12.78 -7.90
C LEU A 49 -1.64 13.47 -6.86
N LYS A 50 -1.15 14.51 -6.19
CA LYS A 50 -1.96 15.30 -5.25
C LYS A 50 -3.15 16.04 -5.89
N ASN A 51 -3.14 16.24 -7.20
CA ASN A 51 -4.27 16.83 -7.93
C ASN A 51 -5.33 15.80 -8.33
N TYR A 52 -5.02 14.50 -8.16
CA TYR A 52 -5.95 13.41 -8.42
C TYR A 52 -6.67 13.04 -7.12
N ASN A 53 -7.87 13.60 -6.94
CA ASN A 53 -8.65 13.35 -5.75
C ASN A 53 -9.18 11.92 -5.72
N ILE A 54 -8.73 11.13 -4.75
CA ILE A 54 -9.20 9.77 -4.46
C ILE A 54 -9.96 9.80 -3.15
N ALA A 55 -11.23 9.40 -3.17
CA ALA A 55 -12.03 9.28 -1.96
C ALA A 55 -11.57 8.06 -1.14
N VAL A 56 -11.34 8.26 0.14
CA VAL A 56 -11.05 7.17 1.09
C VAL A 56 -12.16 7.13 2.12
N VAL A 57 -12.88 6.02 2.16
CA VAL A 57 -13.98 5.76 3.08
C VAL A 57 -13.54 4.70 4.08
N ASN A 58 -13.39 5.08 5.33
CA ASN A 58 -13.10 4.14 6.40
C ASN A 58 -14.39 3.73 7.11
N LYS A 59 -14.77 2.47 6.94
CA LYS A 59 -15.94 1.85 7.61
C LYS A 59 -15.53 0.92 8.74
N ASP A 60 -14.21 0.76 8.98
CA ASP A 60 -13.69 -0.15 9.99
C ASP A 60 -14.21 0.19 11.39
N LYS A 61 -14.82 -0.77 12.03
CA LYS A 61 -15.37 -0.63 13.39
C LYS A 61 -14.35 -0.93 14.49
N GLY A 62 -13.12 -1.31 14.08
CA GLY A 62 -12.14 -1.81 15.03
C GLY A 62 -12.51 -3.18 15.55
N THR A 63 -11.70 -3.66 16.50
CA THR A 63 -11.92 -4.93 17.20
C THR A 63 -11.24 -4.89 18.55
N SER A 64 -11.61 -5.82 19.43
CA SER A 64 -10.91 -6.03 20.69
C SER A 64 -10.39 -7.46 20.73
N ALA A 65 -9.12 -7.63 21.03
CA ALA A 65 -8.49 -8.92 21.25
C ALA A 65 -7.59 -8.83 22.50
N GLU A 66 -7.61 -9.85 23.34
CA GLU A 66 -6.78 -9.93 24.57
C GLU A 66 -6.90 -8.69 25.49
N GLY A 67 -8.11 -8.11 25.58
CA GLY A 67 -8.37 -6.92 26.40
C GLY A 67 -7.83 -5.60 25.83
N LYS A 68 -7.24 -5.61 24.61
CA LYS A 68 -6.79 -4.41 23.90
C LYS A 68 -7.72 -4.10 22.74
N SER A 69 -7.93 -2.81 22.46
CA SER A 69 -8.71 -2.34 21.32
C SER A 69 -7.79 -2.01 20.17
N TYR A 70 -8.15 -2.42 18.95
CA TYR A 70 -7.41 -2.21 17.70
C TYR A 70 -8.31 -1.56 16.66
N ASN A 71 -7.80 -0.60 15.92
CA ASN A 71 -8.49 -0.02 14.77
C ASN A 71 -7.48 0.27 13.65
N TYR A 72 -7.09 -0.79 12.96
CA TYR A 72 -6.11 -0.75 11.88
C TYR A 72 -6.56 0.11 10.69
N GLY A 73 -7.88 0.24 10.48
CA GLY A 73 -8.41 1.15 9.47
C GLY A 73 -8.10 2.60 9.78
N ASN A 74 -8.22 3.02 11.04
CA ASN A 74 -7.84 4.37 11.47
C ASN A 74 -6.33 4.58 11.39
N ASP A 75 -5.53 3.60 11.73
CA ASP A 75 -4.06 3.69 11.65
C ASP A 75 -3.62 3.91 10.20
N ILE A 76 -4.20 3.16 9.25
CA ILE A 76 -3.98 3.37 7.81
C ILE A 76 -4.38 4.78 7.39
N VAL A 77 -5.57 5.25 7.78
CA VAL A 77 -6.04 6.61 7.46
C VAL A 77 -5.09 7.66 8.01
N ASN A 78 -4.58 7.51 9.22
CA ASN A 78 -3.65 8.46 9.81
C ASN A 78 -2.30 8.45 9.08
N ASN A 79 -1.75 7.29 8.77
CA ASN A 79 -0.53 7.17 7.98
C ASN A 79 -0.66 7.79 6.57
N LEU A 80 -1.84 7.68 5.95
CA LEU A 80 -2.10 8.26 4.64
C LEU A 80 -2.30 9.78 4.70
N LYS A 81 -2.81 10.34 5.81
CA LYS A 81 -2.95 11.80 5.99
C LYS A 81 -1.60 12.52 6.00
N ASP A 82 -0.56 11.84 6.47
CA ASP A 82 0.80 12.39 6.52
C ASP A 82 1.48 12.38 5.13
N LYS A 83 0.91 11.64 4.16
CA LYS A 83 1.40 11.61 2.78
C LYS A 83 0.77 12.75 1.97
N ASN A 84 1.59 13.74 1.60
CA ASN A 84 1.17 14.92 0.86
C ASN A 84 1.36 14.81 -0.66
N ASP A 85 1.83 13.69 -1.14
CA ASP A 85 2.16 13.41 -2.55
C ASP A 85 0.97 12.87 -3.36
N VAL A 86 -0.06 12.35 -2.69
CA VAL A 86 -1.30 11.84 -3.29
C VAL A 86 -2.53 12.62 -2.81
N GLY A 87 -3.49 12.83 -3.68
CA GLY A 87 -4.72 13.57 -3.40
C GLY A 87 -5.78 12.75 -2.64
N PHE A 88 -5.42 12.08 -1.54
CA PHE A 88 -6.39 11.37 -0.72
C PHE A 88 -7.37 12.34 -0.04
N LYS A 89 -8.67 12.03 -0.12
CA LYS A 89 -9.76 12.76 0.52
C LYS A 89 -10.55 11.80 1.41
N PHE A 90 -10.41 11.98 2.70
CA PHE A 90 -11.09 11.17 3.71
C PHE A 90 -12.51 11.69 3.90
N VAL A 91 -13.48 10.92 3.45
CA VAL A 91 -14.88 11.35 3.34
C VAL A 91 -15.83 10.24 3.77
N SER A 92 -17.11 10.59 3.99
CA SER A 92 -18.16 9.61 4.21
C SER A 92 -18.49 8.83 2.93
N GLU A 93 -19.11 7.66 3.07
CA GLU A 93 -19.58 6.85 1.93
C GLU A 93 -20.55 7.64 1.03
N GLU A 94 -21.46 8.42 1.65
CA GLU A 94 -22.40 9.24 0.90
C GLU A 94 -21.70 10.32 0.08
N GLU A 95 -20.71 11.00 0.65
CA GLU A 95 -19.91 12.00 -0.06
C GLU A 95 -19.06 11.37 -1.17
N ALA A 96 -18.46 10.21 -0.94
CA ALA A 96 -17.69 9.49 -1.94
C ALA A 96 -18.57 9.12 -3.14
N THR A 97 -19.73 8.50 -2.90
CA THR A 97 -20.68 8.10 -3.94
C THR A 97 -21.15 9.30 -4.77
N LYS A 98 -21.57 10.39 -4.10
CA LYS A 98 -21.93 11.63 -4.79
C LYS A 98 -20.77 12.23 -5.56
N GLY A 99 -19.58 12.19 -4.99
CA GLY A 99 -18.37 12.72 -5.62
C GLY A 99 -17.94 11.95 -6.86
N ILE A 100 -18.08 10.63 -6.87
CA ILE A 100 -17.85 9.78 -8.07
C ILE A 100 -18.90 10.12 -9.15
N ALA A 101 -20.19 10.23 -8.76
CA ALA A 101 -21.26 10.54 -9.70
C ALA A 101 -21.08 11.91 -10.38
N ASN A 102 -20.56 12.90 -9.66
CA ASN A 102 -20.33 14.27 -10.10
C ASN A 102 -18.89 14.54 -10.58
N ASP A 103 -18.11 13.50 -10.89
CA ASP A 103 -16.72 13.61 -11.37
C ASP A 103 -15.76 14.38 -10.45
N LYS A 104 -16.08 14.51 -9.15
CA LYS A 104 -15.20 15.12 -8.14
C LYS A 104 -14.00 14.22 -7.81
N TYR A 105 -14.23 12.89 -7.77
CA TYR A 105 -13.20 11.90 -7.45
C TYR A 105 -12.89 11.01 -8.65
N PHE A 106 -11.63 10.62 -8.78
CA PHE A 106 -11.14 9.69 -9.80
C PHE A 106 -11.38 8.23 -9.44
N ALA A 107 -11.37 7.94 -8.15
CA ALA A 107 -11.69 6.63 -7.62
C ALA A 107 -12.13 6.75 -6.16
N GLU A 108 -12.66 5.65 -5.64
CA GLU A 108 -13.02 5.46 -4.24
C GLU A 108 -12.31 4.21 -3.72
N ILE A 109 -11.76 4.31 -2.52
CA ILE A 109 -11.18 3.21 -1.77
C ILE A 109 -11.97 3.07 -0.48
N GLN A 110 -12.54 1.88 -0.24
CA GLN A 110 -13.27 1.59 0.99
C GLN A 110 -12.51 0.58 1.84
N ILE A 111 -12.32 0.91 3.11
CA ILE A 111 -11.88 -0.01 4.15
C ILE A 111 -13.15 -0.60 4.78
N PRO A 112 -13.38 -1.94 4.69
CA PRO A 112 -14.61 -2.57 5.17
C PRO A 112 -14.77 -2.52 6.69
N GLU A 113 -15.98 -2.75 7.17
CA GLU A 113 -16.33 -2.72 8.60
C GLU A 113 -15.58 -3.76 9.44
N ASP A 114 -15.26 -4.90 8.85
CA ASP A 114 -14.61 -6.06 9.47
C ASP A 114 -13.08 -6.11 9.26
N PHE A 115 -12.49 -4.99 8.81
CA PHE A 115 -11.08 -4.93 8.45
C PHE A 115 -10.16 -5.27 9.62
N SER A 116 -10.31 -4.58 10.74
CA SER A 116 -9.54 -4.85 11.97
C SER A 116 -9.80 -6.24 12.53
N GLN A 117 -11.03 -6.72 12.49
CA GLN A 117 -11.38 -8.05 12.95
C GLN A 117 -10.64 -9.14 12.18
N LYS A 118 -10.53 -8.98 10.84
CA LYS A 118 -9.81 -9.93 9.99
C LYS A 118 -8.31 -9.93 10.25
N ILE A 119 -7.71 -8.76 10.47
CA ILE A 119 -6.29 -8.69 10.84
C ILE A 119 -6.05 -9.36 12.18
N ALA A 120 -6.85 -9.03 13.19
CA ALA A 120 -6.72 -9.58 14.53
C ALA A 120 -6.98 -11.10 14.61
N SER A 121 -7.67 -11.69 13.62
CA SER A 121 -7.90 -13.15 13.57
C SER A 121 -6.61 -13.97 13.50
N ALA A 122 -5.49 -13.34 13.12
CA ALA A 122 -4.17 -13.99 13.17
C ALA A 122 -3.75 -14.36 14.59
N LYS A 123 -4.20 -13.63 15.62
CA LYS A 123 -3.95 -13.93 17.05
C LYS A 123 -4.58 -15.25 17.47
N ASP A 124 -5.72 -15.60 16.87
CA ASP A 124 -6.43 -16.85 17.11
C ASP A 124 -5.89 -18.01 16.24
N GLY A 125 -4.77 -17.84 15.58
CA GLY A 125 -4.18 -18.81 14.64
C GLY A 125 -4.97 -19.00 13.34
N LYS A 126 -5.93 -18.12 13.04
CA LYS A 126 -6.80 -18.18 11.85
C LYS A 126 -6.67 -16.90 11.05
N ALA A 127 -5.48 -16.64 10.47
CA ALA A 127 -5.26 -15.45 9.67
C ALA A 127 -6.22 -15.37 8.48
N ILE A 128 -7.12 -14.38 8.51
CA ILE A 128 -8.06 -14.08 7.41
C ILE A 128 -7.56 -12.81 6.72
N ALA A 129 -7.27 -12.91 5.42
CA ALA A 129 -6.83 -11.76 4.66
C ALA A 129 -7.94 -10.70 4.57
N PRO A 130 -7.70 -9.45 5.02
CA PRO A 130 -8.66 -8.38 4.84
C PRO A 130 -8.79 -8.02 3.36
N LYS A 131 -9.94 -7.50 2.96
CA LYS A 131 -10.20 -7.06 1.58
C LYS A 131 -10.44 -5.55 1.59
N ILE A 132 -9.90 -4.86 0.61
CA ILE A 132 -10.16 -3.45 0.32
C ILE A 132 -11.02 -3.40 -0.94
N ILE A 133 -12.00 -2.51 -0.96
CA ILE A 133 -12.85 -2.28 -2.12
C ILE A 133 -12.29 -1.07 -2.87
N TYR A 134 -12.03 -1.23 -4.16
CA TYR A 134 -11.59 -0.17 -5.05
C TYR A 134 -12.61 0.02 -6.18
N LEU A 135 -13.12 1.25 -6.32
CA LEU A 135 -14.08 1.64 -7.34
C LEU A 135 -13.47 2.74 -8.19
N SER A 136 -13.16 2.45 -9.45
CA SER A 136 -12.65 3.43 -10.41
C SER A 136 -13.80 4.21 -11.05
N ASN A 137 -13.61 5.52 -11.23
CA ASN A 137 -14.55 6.34 -12.00
C ASN A 137 -14.29 6.17 -13.50
N ASN A 138 -15.04 5.28 -14.14
CA ASN A 138 -14.90 4.96 -15.57
C ASN A 138 -15.28 6.11 -16.52
N LYS A 139 -15.85 7.22 -16.00
CA LYS A 139 -16.14 8.42 -16.80
C LYS A 139 -14.88 9.26 -17.05
N LYS A 140 -13.81 9.05 -16.28
CA LYS A 140 -12.54 9.73 -16.46
C LYS A 140 -11.82 9.20 -17.71
N ASN A 141 -10.98 10.06 -18.29
CA ASN A 141 -10.18 9.67 -19.46
C ASN A 141 -9.18 8.55 -19.11
N TYR A 142 -8.62 7.92 -20.14
CA TYR A 142 -7.66 6.83 -20.01
C TYR A 142 -6.48 7.14 -19.07
N ILE A 143 -5.97 8.37 -19.11
CA ILE A 143 -4.83 8.80 -18.28
C ILE A 143 -5.26 8.85 -16.80
N GLY A 144 -6.42 9.43 -16.52
CA GLY A 144 -6.98 9.47 -15.18
C GLY A 144 -7.18 8.07 -14.59
N THR A 145 -7.63 7.12 -15.40
CA THR A 145 -7.75 5.72 -14.98
C THR A 145 -6.40 5.09 -14.67
N LYS A 146 -5.37 5.32 -15.52
CA LYS A 146 -4.02 4.79 -15.27
C LYS A 146 -3.36 5.37 -14.03
N ILE A 147 -3.58 6.66 -13.77
CA ILE A 147 -3.09 7.31 -12.56
C ILE A 147 -3.81 6.75 -11.32
N SER A 148 -5.13 6.57 -11.39
CA SER A 148 -5.91 5.96 -10.31
C SER A 148 -5.45 4.54 -10.00
N ASP A 149 -5.10 3.74 -11.03
CA ASP A 149 -4.54 2.40 -10.83
C ASP A 149 -3.16 2.44 -10.16
N ALA A 150 -2.32 3.40 -10.50
CA ALA A 150 -1.01 3.59 -9.84
C ALA A 150 -1.18 3.96 -8.37
N ILE A 151 -2.08 4.91 -8.06
CA ILE A 151 -2.40 5.30 -6.68
C ILE A 151 -2.99 4.12 -5.90
N LYS A 152 -3.86 3.33 -6.52
CA LYS A 152 -4.38 2.08 -5.92
C LYS A 152 -3.24 1.16 -5.51
N ASN A 153 -2.27 0.94 -6.38
CA ASN A 153 -1.14 0.04 -6.09
C ASN A 153 -0.30 0.57 -4.93
N GLU A 154 -0.01 1.87 -4.89
CA GLU A 154 0.69 2.51 -3.77
C GLU A 154 -0.10 2.36 -2.46
N PHE A 155 -1.42 2.58 -2.50
CA PHE A 155 -2.29 2.36 -1.36
C PHE A 155 -2.26 0.91 -0.87
N VAL A 156 -2.36 -0.06 -1.78
CA VAL A 156 -2.30 -1.50 -1.47
C VAL A 156 -0.95 -1.86 -0.86
N ASP A 157 0.15 -1.30 -1.36
CA ASP A 157 1.49 -1.59 -0.84
C ASP A 157 1.69 -1.00 0.57
N GLU A 158 1.11 0.17 0.86
CA GLU A 158 1.11 0.74 2.21
C GLU A 158 0.33 -0.15 3.18
N ILE A 159 -0.83 -0.64 2.76
CA ILE A 159 -1.62 -1.58 3.55
C ILE A 159 -0.87 -2.88 3.80
N LYS A 160 -0.24 -3.44 2.78
CA LYS A 160 0.57 -4.66 2.94
C LYS A 160 1.69 -4.47 3.96
N LYS A 161 2.39 -3.32 3.92
CA LYS A 161 3.43 -3.00 4.90
C LYS A 161 2.86 -2.92 6.31
N SER A 162 1.75 -2.19 6.47
CA SER A 162 1.08 -2.05 7.77
C SER A 162 0.63 -3.42 8.31
N ILE A 163 -0.06 -4.22 7.49
CA ILE A 163 -0.53 -5.56 7.88
C ILE A 163 0.64 -6.51 8.17
N SER A 164 1.70 -6.47 7.35
CA SER A 164 2.87 -7.33 7.58
C SER A 164 3.59 -6.96 8.87
N GLY A 165 3.65 -5.67 9.20
CA GLY A 165 4.17 -5.19 10.48
C GLY A 165 3.35 -5.73 11.66
N GLU A 166 2.03 -5.65 11.58
CA GLU A 166 1.12 -6.16 12.61
C GLU A 166 1.20 -7.69 12.76
N TYR A 167 1.21 -8.42 11.63
CA TYR A 167 1.39 -9.89 11.71
C TYR A 167 2.77 -10.27 12.27
N GLY A 168 3.81 -9.49 11.95
CA GLY A 168 5.12 -9.65 12.58
C GLY A 168 5.06 -9.45 14.09
N ALA A 169 4.43 -8.37 14.56
CA ALA A 169 4.26 -8.09 15.99
C ALA A 169 3.47 -9.21 16.70
N ILE A 170 2.33 -9.63 16.11
CA ILE A 170 1.54 -10.75 16.62
C ILE A 170 2.37 -12.04 16.73
N ALA A 171 3.18 -12.35 15.70
CA ALA A 171 4.02 -13.53 15.73
C ALA A 171 5.10 -13.46 16.82
N PHE A 172 5.72 -12.29 17.02
CA PHE A 172 6.68 -12.07 18.10
C PHE A 172 6.03 -12.19 19.48
N ASP A 173 4.87 -11.56 19.69
CA ASP A 173 4.13 -11.65 20.94
C ASP A 173 3.80 -13.11 21.28
N SER A 174 3.32 -13.88 20.29
CA SER A 174 3.02 -15.32 20.46
C SER A 174 4.28 -16.14 20.82
N ILE A 175 5.44 -15.78 20.27
CA ILE A 175 6.71 -16.44 20.63
C ILE A 175 7.10 -16.11 22.08
N TYR A 176 6.91 -14.87 22.53
CA TYR A 176 7.18 -14.49 23.93
C TYR A 176 6.24 -15.20 24.90
N GLU A 177 4.94 -15.29 24.61
CA GLU A 177 3.96 -16.03 25.41
C GLU A 177 4.31 -17.52 25.48
N MET A 178 4.72 -18.12 24.35
CA MET A 178 5.19 -19.51 24.32
C MET A 178 6.44 -19.72 25.19
N LYS A 179 7.39 -18.78 25.13
CA LYS A 179 8.59 -18.80 25.98
C LYS A 179 8.23 -18.76 27.46
N ASP A 180 7.30 -17.89 27.85
CA ASP A 180 6.87 -17.77 29.25
C ASP A 180 6.11 -19.03 29.68
N GLY A 181 5.23 -19.57 28.84
CA GLY A 181 4.57 -20.85 29.07
C GLY A 181 5.54 -22.03 29.21
N MET A 182 6.62 -22.07 28.38
CA MET A 182 7.67 -23.07 28.53
C MET A 182 8.44 -22.93 29.86
N LYS A 183 8.70 -21.70 30.30
CA LYS A 183 9.33 -21.44 31.60
C LYS A 183 8.43 -21.93 32.76
N ASP A 184 7.13 -21.65 32.68
CA ASP A 184 6.17 -22.12 33.68
C ASP A 184 6.06 -23.64 33.68
N ALA A 185 6.04 -24.29 32.53
CA ALA A 185 6.08 -25.75 32.41
C ALA A 185 7.37 -26.34 33.00
N SER A 186 8.52 -25.69 32.76
CA SER A 186 9.81 -26.09 33.38
C SER A 186 9.75 -26.01 34.92
N ASN A 187 9.25 -24.90 35.45
CA ASN A 187 9.08 -24.70 36.89
C ASN A 187 8.10 -25.73 37.50
N GLY A 188 7.02 -26.07 36.77
CA GLY A 188 6.08 -27.10 37.13
C GLY A 188 6.72 -28.48 37.19
N THR A 189 7.56 -28.80 36.21
CA THR A 189 8.31 -30.06 36.13
C THR A 189 9.30 -30.19 37.30
N GLU A 190 9.99 -29.11 37.66
CA GLU A 190 10.90 -29.08 38.81
C GLU A 190 10.15 -29.34 40.12
N LYS A 191 8.99 -28.69 40.34
CA LYS A 191 8.15 -28.94 41.51
C LYS A 191 7.61 -30.37 41.57
N LEU A 192 7.27 -30.96 40.41
CA LEU A 192 6.84 -32.34 40.31
C LEU A 192 7.99 -33.29 40.65
N TYR A 193 9.19 -33.02 40.20
CA TYR A 193 10.40 -33.77 40.51
C TYR A 193 10.67 -33.76 42.05
N ASP A 194 10.63 -32.57 42.64
CA ASP A 194 10.79 -32.42 44.08
C ASP A 194 9.72 -33.16 44.88
N GLY A 195 8.48 -33.08 44.41
CA GLY A 195 7.34 -33.81 45.04
C GLY A 195 7.51 -35.31 44.96
N THR A 196 7.94 -35.83 43.79
CA THR A 196 8.19 -37.28 43.62
C THR A 196 9.38 -37.75 44.43
N SER A 197 10.44 -36.93 44.58
CA SER A 197 11.59 -37.24 45.45
C SER A 197 11.15 -37.34 46.92
N LYS A 198 10.38 -36.37 47.40
CA LYS A 198 9.82 -36.39 48.79
C LYS A 198 8.90 -37.58 49.04
N LEU A 199 8.09 -37.95 48.06
CA LEU A 199 7.24 -39.13 48.14
C LEU A 199 8.05 -40.41 48.24
N LYS A 200 9.13 -40.52 47.44
CA LYS A 200 10.08 -41.63 47.48
C LYS A 200 10.72 -41.76 48.88
N ASP A 201 11.24 -40.63 49.41
CA ASP A 201 11.90 -40.60 50.72
C ASP A 201 10.93 -40.95 51.84
N GLY A 202 9.69 -40.44 51.77
CA GLY A 202 8.61 -40.79 52.70
C GLY A 202 8.24 -42.28 52.64
N SER A 203 8.15 -42.85 51.42
CA SER A 203 7.89 -44.29 51.23
C SER A 203 9.02 -45.17 51.77
N GLN A 204 10.28 -44.74 51.58
CA GLN A 204 11.43 -45.42 52.13
C GLN A 204 11.42 -45.39 53.67
N SER A 205 11.11 -44.22 54.25
CA SER A 205 11.01 -44.07 55.72
C SER A 205 9.92 -44.95 56.32
N LEU A 206 8.78 -45.06 55.62
CA LEU A 206 7.70 -45.95 56.02
C LEU A 206 8.08 -47.43 56.00
N ASN A 207 8.84 -47.80 54.92
CA ASN A 207 9.32 -49.21 54.76
C ASN A 207 10.43 -49.59 55.73
N THR A 208 11.18 -48.65 56.27
CA THR A 208 12.26 -48.88 57.23
C THR A 208 11.75 -48.73 58.69
N GLY A 209 10.56 -48.15 58.93
CA GLY A 209 9.96 -47.97 60.20
C GLY A 209 8.96 -49.09 60.61
N LEU A 210 8.72 -50.04 59.68
CA LEU A 210 8.01 -51.30 59.91
C LEU A 210 8.99 -52.44 60.19
#